data_659c0d43b6d04d7215d44a38a564debe
#
_entry.id   659c0d43b6d04d7215d44a38a564debe
#
_cell.length_a   1.000
_cell.length_b   1.000
_cell.length_c   1.000
_cell.angle_alpha   90.00
_cell.angle_beta   90.00
_cell.angle_gamma   90.00
#
_symmetry.space_group_name_H-M   'P 1'
#
loop_
_entity.id
_entity.type
_entity.pdbx_description
1 polymer ?
#
loop_
_entity_poly.entity_id
_entity_poly.type
_entity_poly.pdbx_seq_one_letter_code
_entity_poly.pdbx_strand_id
1 'polypeptide(L)'
;MRFHILGLPHTVTSKEFVACAYTQKVLKFGKMMKNLGHEIIHYGHEDSDLICDEHVTVLTNEDFRISYGSHDWKKTFFKFDTGDHAYQTFYANAIREIAKRKQPHDFILPFWGSGVRPICDAHNDLIVVEPGIGYAGGHWARWKIFESYAIYHAYCGLESVGTCRQDWYEVVIPNYFDKEDFEYKETKGDYYLYLGRVYGGKGCEIAFQAAKLANVKLIVAGQIENGYNIPDHVEYVGYADSEKRKQLMSNAKASLIPSQYVEPFGGVQIENLFCGTPTITTDWGSFAENNLHGITGYRCRTMGDFVEAIDCIEHNTIKPENCRTWAKNFSLDSVGKLYEKYFKDVLDVYTGKGWYSDCNSITALKKIYP
;
A
#
# COMPACT_ATOMS: atom_id res chain seq x y z
N MET A 1 -10.68 7.76 19.78
CA MET A 1 -9.84 8.84 19.24
C MET A 1 -10.53 9.39 18.01
N ARG A 2 -10.17 10.60 17.60
CA ARG A 2 -10.74 11.30 16.46
C ARG A 2 -9.65 11.59 15.44
N PHE A 3 -9.94 11.29 14.17
CA PHE A 3 -8.97 11.34 13.09
C PHE A 3 -9.44 12.21 11.94
N HIS A 4 -8.65 13.22 11.57
CA HIS A 4 -8.79 13.99 10.35
C HIS A 4 -7.94 13.32 9.27
N ILE A 5 -8.59 12.64 8.31
CA ILE A 5 -7.91 11.88 7.27
C ILE A 5 -7.91 12.70 5.98
N LEU A 6 -6.72 12.96 5.46
CA LEU A 6 -6.55 13.66 4.20
C LEU A 6 -6.54 12.65 3.05
N GLY A 7 -7.49 12.79 2.12
CA GLY A 7 -7.42 12.14 0.82
C GLY A 7 -6.27 12.66 -0.02
N LEU A 8 -6.09 12.09 -1.22
CA LEU A 8 -5.07 12.56 -2.15
C LEU A 8 -5.69 13.56 -3.12
N PRO A 9 -5.06 14.72 -3.35
CA PRO A 9 -5.62 15.75 -4.23
C PRO A 9 -5.79 15.35 -5.70
N HIS A 10 -5.11 14.28 -6.16
CA HIS A 10 -5.13 13.80 -7.54
C HIS A 10 -5.89 12.48 -7.76
N THR A 11 -6.63 12.02 -6.75
CA THR A 11 -7.47 10.81 -6.84
C THR A 11 -8.78 10.98 -6.09
N VAL A 12 -9.76 10.16 -6.42
CA VAL A 12 -10.98 9.99 -5.62
C VAL A 12 -10.77 8.84 -4.64
N THR A 13 -11.09 9.02 -3.36
CA THR A 13 -10.98 7.97 -2.36
C THR A 13 -12.10 6.96 -2.54
N SER A 14 -11.90 6.02 -3.46
CA SER A 14 -12.89 4.98 -3.82
C SER A 14 -12.22 3.68 -4.29
N LYS A 15 -13.00 2.60 -4.36
CA LYS A 15 -12.52 1.29 -4.87
C LYS A 15 -12.13 1.34 -6.35
N GLU A 16 -12.62 2.31 -7.12
CA GLU A 16 -12.27 2.45 -8.52
C GLU A 16 -10.78 2.76 -8.71
N PHE A 17 -10.19 3.53 -7.80
CA PHE A 17 -8.77 3.94 -7.85
C PHE A 17 -7.82 2.89 -7.30
N VAL A 18 -8.07 1.60 -7.61
CA VAL A 18 -7.27 0.46 -7.13
C VAL A 18 -5.79 0.52 -7.55
N ALA A 19 -5.45 1.22 -8.62
CA ALA A 19 -4.07 1.40 -9.07
C ALA A 19 -3.26 2.37 -8.19
N CYS A 20 -3.91 3.17 -7.34
CA CYS A 20 -3.23 4.07 -6.40
C CYS A 20 -3.19 3.45 -5.01
N ALA A 21 -2.03 2.93 -4.62
CA ALA A 21 -1.84 2.28 -3.32
C ALA A 21 -2.20 3.20 -2.13
N TYR A 22 -1.85 4.49 -2.21
CA TYR A 22 -2.12 5.44 -1.12
C TYR A 22 -3.61 5.76 -1.00
N THR A 23 -4.33 5.91 -2.12
CA THR A 23 -5.80 6.06 -2.10
C THR A 23 -6.45 4.86 -1.46
N GLN A 24 -5.98 3.64 -1.78
CA GLN A 24 -6.47 2.42 -1.16
C GLN A 24 -6.14 2.32 0.34
N LYS A 25 -5.02 2.88 0.79
CA LYS A 25 -4.72 2.98 2.23
C LYS A 25 -5.72 3.88 2.95
N VAL A 26 -5.99 5.07 2.41
CA VAL A 26 -7.00 6.00 2.97
C VAL A 26 -8.35 5.32 3.07
N LEU A 27 -8.82 4.70 1.99
CA LEU A 27 -10.11 4.00 1.92
C LEU A 27 -10.23 2.91 3.00
N LYS A 28 -9.23 2.05 3.09
CA LYS A 28 -9.20 0.92 4.04
C LYS A 28 -9.00 1.37 5.48
N PHE A 29 -8.24 2.44 5.71
CA PHE A 29 -8.02 3.00 7.03
C PHE A 29 -9.32 3.50 7.66
N GLY A 30 -10.16 4.17 6.88
CA GLY A 30 -11.48 4.59 7.36
C GLY A 30 -12.29 3.40 7.91
N LYS A 31 -12.46 2.34 7.10
CA LYS A 31 -13.15 1.10 7.53
C LYS A 31 -12.49 0.47 8.77
N MET A 32 -11.16 0.37 8.76
CA MET A 32 -10.37 -0.24 9.84
C MET A 32 -10.60 0.45 11.18
N MET A 33 -10.48 1.77 11.22
CA MET A 33 -10.60 2.53 12.47
C MET A 33 -12.06 2.71 12.90
N LYS A 34 -13.01 2.75 11.96
CA LYS A 34 -14.44 2.71 12.28
C LYS A 34 -14.82 1.41 12.97
N ASN A 35 -14.32 0.27 12.51
CA ASN A 35 -14.56 -1.03 13.16
C ASN A 35 -14.01 -1.10 14.59
N LEU A 36 -13.04 -0.27 14.94
CA LEU A 36 -12.49 -0.12 16.30
C LEU A 36 -13.20 0.96 17.13
N GLY A 37 -14.27 1.57 16.61
CA GLY A 37 -15.09 2.55 17.33
C GLY A 37 -14.50 3.96 17.38
N HIS A 38 -13.60 4.30 16.47
CA HIS A 38 -13.01 5.64 16.35
C HIS A 38 -13.85 6.56 15.45
N GLU A 39 -13.75 7.87 15.69
CA GLU A 39 -14.38 8.89 14.87
C GLU A 39 -13.48 9.28 13.71
N ILE A 40 -14.03 9.28 12.49
CA ILE A 40 -13.32 9.53 11.24
C ILE A 40 -13.96 10.70 10.51
N ILE A 41 -13.17 11.74 10.26
CA ILE A 41 -13.54 12.86 9.39
C ILE A 41 -12.61 12.80 8.17
N HIS A 42 -13.16 12.59 7.00
CA HIS A 42 -12.43 12.50 5.75
C HIS A 42 -12.55 13.78 4.95
N TYR A 43 -11.42 14.28 4.43
CA TYR A 43 -11.34 15.42 3.54
C TYR A 43 -10.89 14.95 2.17
N GLY A 44 -11.73 15.09 1.15
CA GLY A 44 -11.45 14.54 -0.16
C GLY A 44 -12.33 15.09 -1.28
N HIS A 45 -12.27 14.41 -2.40
CA HIS A 45 -13.09 14.69 -3.56
C HIS A 45 -14.57 14.38 -3.27
N GLU A 46 -15.51 15.11 -3.90
CA GLU A 46 -16.95 14.97 -3.65
C GLU A 46 -17.50 13.55 -3.88
N ASP A 47 -16.91 12.80 -4.82
CA ASP A 47 -17.33 11.42 -5.15
C ASP A 47 -16.60 10.35 -4.29
N SER A 48 -15.95 10.74 -3.20
CA SER A 48 -15.31 9.77 -2.30
C SER A 48 -16.34 8.94 -1.54
N ASP A 49 -16.10 7.62 -1.42
CA ASP A 49 -17.04 6.65 -0.81
C ASP A 49 -16.48 5.91 0.41
N LEU A 50 -15.52 6.47 1.06
CA LEU A 50 -14.88 5.91 2.27
C LEU A 50 -15.88 5.82 3.44
N ILE A 51 -15.77 4.75 4.24
CA ILE A 51 -16.52 4.60 5.50
C ILE A 51 -15.97 5.54 6.56
N CYS A 52 -16.76 6.56 6.94
CA CYS A 52 -16.40 7.59 7.91
C CYS A 52 -17.64 8.11 8.65
N ASP A 53 -17.44 8.94 9.68
CA ASP A 53 -18.54 9.66 10.35
C ASP A 53 -18.94 10.91 9.59
N GLU A 54 -17.97 11.61 9.02
CA GLU A 54 -18.20 12.78 8.20
C GLU A 54 -17.27 12.80 6.99
N HIS A 55 -17.83 12.94 5.79
CA HIS A 55 -17.07 13.27 4.58
C HIS A 55 -17.21 14.76 4.30
N VAL A 56 -16.08 15.43 4.17
CA VAL A 56 -15.98 16.86 3.86
C VAL A 56 -15.44 17.02 2.44
N THR A 57 -16.28 17.48 1.54
CA THR A 57 -15.87 17.81 0.18
C THR A 57 -14.93 18.99 0.19
N VAL A 58 -13.71 18.79 -0.28
CA VAL A 58 -12.67 19.81 -0.44
C VAL A 58 -12.23 19.98 -1.90
N LEU A 59 -12.62 19.05 -2.76
CA LEU A 59 -12.48 19.09 -4.22
C LEU A 59 -13.77 18.67 -4.89
N THR A 60 -14.09 19.32 -6.01
CA THR A 60 -15.22 19.01 -6.87
C THR A 60 -14.76 18.37 -8.18
N ASN A 61 -15.70 17.79 -8.93
CA ASN A 61 -15.48 17.31 -10.28
C ASN A 61 -14.95 18.40 -11.21
N GLU A 62 -15.36 19.66 -11.00
CA GLU A 62 -14.87 20.80 -11.78
C GLU A 62 -13.40 21.10 -11.48
N ASP A 63 -12.99 21.06 -10.20
CA ASP A 63 -11.57 21.23 -9.82
C ASP A 63 -10.69 20.16 -10.46
N PHE A 64 -11.18 18.92 -10.47
CA PHE A 64 -10.51 17.79 -11.13
C PHE A 64 -10.39 18.00 -12.64
N ARG A 65 -11.47 18.46 -13.28
CA ARG A 65 -11.49 18.75 -14.72
C ARG A 65 -10.50 19.86 -15.10
N ILE A 66 -10.35 20.88 -14.26
CA ILE A 66 -9.38 21.96 -14.48
C ILE A 66 -7.94 21.45 -14.46
N SER A 67 -7.57 20.61 -13.48
CA SER A 67 -6.18 20.12 -13.35
C SER A 67 -5.86 18.96 -14.28
N TYR A 68 -6.78 18.02 -14.46
CA TYR A 68 -6.47 16.73 -15.10
C TYR A 68 -7.17 16.57 -16.45
N GLY A 69 -8.24 17.32 -16.72
CA GLY A 69 -8.96 17.34 -17.99
C GLY A 69 -9.44 15.96 -18.43
N SER A 70 -9.01 15.55 -19.63
CA SER A 70 -9.33 14.23 -20.20
C SER A 70 -8.27 13.15 -19.92
N HIS A 71 -7.41 13.34 -18.91
CA HIS A 71 -6.36 12.38 -18.60
C HIS A 71 -6.97 11.04 -18.15
N ASP A 72 -6.71 9.99 -18.92
CA ASP A 72 -7.17 8.65 -18.64
C ASP A 72 -6.14 7.89 -17.80
N TRP A 73 -6.29 7.97 -16.47
CA TRP A 73 -5.40 7.30 -15.50
C TRP A 73 -5.49 5.76 -15.56
N LYS A 74 -6.49 5.19 -16.24
CA LYS A 74 -6.56 3.74 -16.49
C LYS A 74 -5.57 3.29 -17.58
N LYS A 75 -5.23 4.21 -18.50
CA LYS A 75 -4.25 3.95 -19.56
C LYS A 75 -2.83 4.35 -19.17
N THR A 76 -2.71 5.52 -18.54
CA THR A 76 -1.41 6.08 -18.13
C THR A 76 -1.45 6.42 -16.63
N PHE A 77 -0.29 6.43 -15.97
CA PHE A 77 -0.23 6.67 -14.54
C PHE A 77 -0.78 8.04 -14.15
N PHE A 78 -1.19 8.21 -12.90
CA PHE A 78 -1.72 9.45 -12.34
C PHE A 78 -0.78 10.63 -12.57
N LYS A 79 -1.34 11.78 -12.90
CA LYS A 79 -0.65 13.06 -12.87
C LYS A 79 -0.82 13.68 -11.50
N PHE A 80 0.21 14.32 -10.99
CA PHE A 80 0.15 15.09 -9.76
C PHE A 80 1.21 16.19 -9.81
N ASP A 81 0.81 17.38 -9.41
CA ASP A 81 1.67 18.55 -9.25
C ASP A 81 1.16 19.36 -8.06
N THR A 82 1.99 19.53 -7.05
CA THR A 82 1.61 20.28 -5.84
C THR A 82 1.29 21.76 -6.12
N GLY A 83 1.68 22.28 -7.28
CA GLY A 83 1.37 23.63 -7.74
C GLY A 83 0.08 23.75 -8.56
N ASP A 84 -0.58 22.65 -8.93
CA ASP A 84 -1.76 22.68 -9.77
C ASP A 84 -3.03 23.16 -9.02
N HIS A 85 -4.10 23.45 -9.78
CA HIS A 85 -5.35 23.95 -9.23
C HIS A 85 -5.96 22.99 -8.20
N ALA A 86 -5.97 21.67 -8.45
CA ALA A 86 -6.56 20.70 -7.54
C ALA A 86 -5.83 20.68 -6.19
N TYR A 87 -4.49 20.68 -6.18
CA TYR A 87 -3.71 20.73 -4.95
C TYR A 87 -3.92 22.02 -4.17
N GLN A 88 -3.88 23.19 -4.84
CA GLN A 88 -4.05 24.48 -4.18
C GLN A 88 -5.47 24.64 -3.61
N THR A 89 -6.49 24.21 -4.34
CA THR A 89 -7.88 24.21 -3.89
C THR A 89 -8.05 23.26 -2.69
N PHE A 90 -7.46 22.04 -2.76
CA PHE A 90 -7.49 21.08 -1.67
C PHE A 90 -6.88 21.68 -0.40
N TYR A 91 -5.70 22.32 -0.50
CA TYR A 91 -5.06 22.95 0.65
C TYR A 91 -5.95 24.02 1.27
N ALA A 92 -6.42 24.99 0.48
CA ALA A 92 -7.23 26.10 0.97
C ALA A 92 -8.52 25.61 1.66
N ASN A 93 -9.22 24.67 1.03
CA ASN A 93 -10.48 24.14 1.55
C ASN A 93 -10.26 23.26 2.77
N ALA A 94 -9.29 22.33 2.76
CA ALA A 94 -9.03 21.44 3.89
C ALA A 94 -8.58 22.24 5.14
N ILE A 95 -7.69 23.22 4.98
CA ILE A 95 -7.28 24.11 6.09
C ILE A 95 -8.50 24.78 6.72
N ARG A 96 -9.38 25.37 5.90
CA ARG A 96 -10.58 26.05 6.40
C ARG A 96 -11.54 25.08 7.10
N GLU A 97 -11.76 23.92 6.53
CA GLU A 97 -12.75 22.96 7.02
C GLU A 97 -12.27 22.20 8.26
N ILE A 98 -10.98 21.93 8.40
CA ILE A 98 -10.38 21.36 9.62
C ILE A 98 -10.49 22.35 10.76
N ALA A 99 -10.21 23.64 10.51
CA ALA A 99 -10.30 24.70 11.53
C ALA A 99 -11.67 24.78 12.21
N LYS A 100 -12.75 24.43 11.49
CA LYS A 100 -14.13 24.42 12.03
C LYS A 100 -14.45 23.19 12.89
N ARG A 101 -13.69 22.11 12.74
CA ARG A 101 -14.02 20.77 13.29
C ARG A 101 -13.04 20.26 14.34
N LYS A 102 -11.80 20.74 14.30
CA LYS A 102 -10.72 20.23 15.15
C LYS A 102 -11.00 20.44 16.64
N GLN A 103 -10.59 19.47 17.42
CA GLN A 103 -10.64 19.48 18.88
C GLN A 103 -9.23 19.21 19.46
N PRO A 104 -8.97 19.56 20.72
CA PRO A 104 -7.71 19.23 21.37
C PRO A 104 -7.40 17.72 21.30
N HIS A 105 -6.17 17.37 20.95
CA HIS A 105 -5.67 16.00 20.83
C HIS A 105 -6.22 15.18 19.66
N ASP A 106 -6.89 15.81 18.69
CA ASP A 106 -7.23 15.14 17.44
C ASP A 106 -5.96 14.82 16.65
N PHE A 107 -6.05 13.74 15.88
CA PHE A 107 -4.99 13.35 14.94
C PHE A 107 -5.27 13.87 13.54
N ILE A 108 -4.23 14.29 12.83
CA ILE A 108 -4.28 14.56 11.39
C ILE A 108 -3.32 13.64 10.64
N LEU A 109 -3.82 12.99 9.59
CA LEU A 109 -3.14 11.88 8.92
C LEU A 109 -2.86 12.21 7.43
N PRO A 110 -1.63 12.64 7.10
CA PRO A 110 -1.19 12.91 5.74
C PRO A 110 -0.69 11.64 5.02
N PHE A 111 -1.59 10.81 4.48
CA PHE A 111 -1.22 9.59 3.73
C PHE A 111 -0.37 9.86 2.47
N TRP A 112 -0.40 11.10 1.97
CA TRP A 112 0.41 11.52 0.82
C TRP A 112 1.70 12.27 1.22
N GLY A 113 2.14 12.13 2.48
CA GLY A 113 3.37 12.70 2.98
C GLY A 113 3.47 14.21 2.78
N SER A 114 4.62 14.68 2.29
CA SER A 114 4.88 16.11 2.04
C SER A 114 3.92 16.75 1.02
N GLY A 115 3.27 15.95 0.17
CA GLY A 115 2.29 16.44 -0.80
C GLY A 115 1.04 17.09 -0.19
N VAL A 116 0.78 16.91 1.11
CA VAL A 116 -0.31 17.55 1.85
C VAL A 116 0.18 18.24 3.12
N ARG A 117 1.48 18.41 3.27
CA ARG A 117 2.13 19.07 4.41
C ARG A 117 1.59 20.46 4.71
N PRO A 118 1.29 21.35 3.72
CA PRO A 118 0.77 22.69 4.02
C PRO A 118 -0.48 22.71 4.89
N ILE A 119 -1.31 21.64 4.80
CA ILE A 119 -2.52 21.52 5.63
C ILE A 119 -2.14 21.23 7.09
N CYS A 120 -1.18 20.34 7.29
CA CYS A 120 -0.72 19.96 8.63
C CYS A 120 0.04 21.12 9.31
N ASP A 121 0.86 21.84 8.57
CA ASP A 121 1.59 23.02 9.06
C ASP A 121 0.63 24.14 9.52
N ALA A 122 -0.53 24.26 8.89
CA ALA A 122 -1.59 25.22 9.30
C ALA A 122 -2.34 24.75 10.57
N HIS A 123 -2.19 23.49 10.98
CA HIS A 123 -2.82 22.87 12.15
C HIS A 123 -1.80 22.22 13.08
N ASN A 124 -0.73 22.93 13.40
CA ASN A 124 0.36 22.45 14.25
C ASN A 124 -0.02 22.21 15.71
N ASP A 125 -1.25 22.55 16.08
CA ASP A 125 -1.89 22.25 17.36
C ASP A 125 -2.53 20.85 17.39
N LEU A 126 -2.58 20.15 16.25
CA LEU A 126 -3.02 18.75 16.15
C LEU A 126 -1.84 17.77 16.18
N ILE A 127 -2.14 16.50 16.45
CA ILE A 127 -1.14 15.44 16.46
C ILE A 127 -0.96 14.91 15.04
N VAL A 128 0.12 15.31 14.37
CA VAL A 128 0.43 14.88 13.02
C VAL A 128 1.13 13.52 13.04
N VAL A 129 0.55 12.51 12.40
CA VAL A 129 1.15 11.18 12.20
C VAL A 129 1.17 10.86 10.72
N GLU A 130 2.34 10.56 10.15
CA GLU A 130 2.47 10.03 8.79
C GLU A 130 2.28 8.50 8.79
N PRO A 131 1.12 7.99 8.33
CA PRO A 131 0.84 6.57 8.36
C PRO A 131 1.21 5.89 7.04
N GLY A 132 1.67 4.64 7.11
CA GLY A 132 1.87 3.79 5.94
C GLY A 132 2.91 4.32 4.97
N ILE A 133 4.07 4.78 5.49
CA ILE A 133 5.16 5.30 4.66
C ILE A 133 5.77 4.18 3.82
N GLY A 134 5.62 4.31 2.50
CA GLY A 134 6.18 3.42 1.49
C GLY A 134 6.87 4.20 0.36
N TYR A 135 7.32 5.43 0.62
CA TYR A 135 8.02 6.31 -0.31
C TYR A 135 9.39 6.71 0.22
N ALA A 136 10.33 6.90 -0.68
CA ALA A 136 11.69 7.28 -0.34
C ALA A 136 11.82 8.81 -0.34
N GLY A 137 11.80 9.43 0.84
CA GLY A 137 12.02 10.86 1.01
C GLY A 137 10.74 11.67 1.19
N GLY A 138 10.90 12.91 1.65
CA GLY A 138 9.78 13.83 1.91
C GLY A 138 9.02 13.55 3.21
N HIS A 139 9.54 12.69 4.09
CA HIS A 139 9.02 12.50 5.44
C HIS A 139 9.38 13.70 6.30
N TRP A 140 8.46 14.10 7.16
CA TRP A 140 8.67 15.32 7.95
C TRP A 140 8.00 15.28 9.33
N ALA A 141 6.90 14.53 9.48
CA ALA A 141 6.22 14.47 10.77
C ALA A 141 7.11 13.82 11.84
N ARG A 142 6.85 14.20 13.10
CA ARG A 142 7.54 13.59 14.25
C ARG A 142 7.15 12.12 14.45
N TRP A 143 5.89 11.79 14.20
CA TRP A 143 5.33 10.47 14.40
C TRP A 143 5.19 9.79 13.04
N LYS A 144 5.86 8.65 12.85
CA LYS A 144 5.94 7.98 11.55
C LYS A 144 5.67 6.50 11.68
N ILE A 145 4.90 5.96 10.72
CA ILE A 145 4.61 4.53 10.58
C ILE A 145 5.08 4.08 9.20
N PHE A 146 6.12 3.26 9.17
CA PHE A 146 6.66 2.65 7.94
C PHE A 146 5.98 1.31 7.66
N GLU A 147 5.89 0.91 6.39
CA GLU A 147 5.21 -0.32 5.98
C GLU A 147 6.04 -1.58 6.15
N SER A 148 7.37 -1.47 6.18
CA SER A 148 8.31 -2.58 6.34
C SER A 148 9.63 -2.10 6.95
N TYR A 149 10.39 -3.03 7.49
CA TYR A 149 11.76 -2.73 7.92
C TYR A 149 12.67 -2.40 6.74
N ALA A 150 12.42 -2.98 5.57
CA ALA A 150 13.18 -2.66 4.37
C ALA A 150 13.12 -1.19 4.01
N ILE A 151 11.92 -0.58 3.93
CA ILE A 151 11.78 0.85 3.62
C ILE A 151 12.24 1.73 4.78
N TYR A 152 12.00 1.29 6.02
CA TYR A 152 12.45 2.01 7.21
C TYR A 152 13.98 2.13 7.24
N HIS A 153 14.70 1.03 7.05
CA HIS A 153 16.16 1.04 7.04
C HIS A 153 16.74 1.76 5.80
N ALA A 154 16.09 1.63 4.64
CA ALA A 154 16.47 2.42 3.46
C ALA A 154 16.34 3.92 3.73
N TYR A 155 15.25 4.33 4.38
CA TYR A 155 15.04 5.71 4.81
C TYR A 155 16.12 6.18 5.79
N CYS A 156 16.38 5.41 6.86
CA CYS A 156 17.42 5.74 7.83
C CYS A 156 18.80 5.92 7.19
N GLY A 157 19.11 5.11 6.17
CA GLY A 157 20.36 5.22 5.41
C GLY A 157 20.42 6.48 4.54
N LEU A 158 19.30 6.93 3.99
CA LEU A 158 19.22 8.15 3.16
C LEU A 158 19.29 9.43 3.99
N GLU A 159 18.58 9.48 5.11
CA GLU A 159 18.50 10.68 5.97
C GLU A 159 19.76 10.93 6.79
N SER A 160 20.50 9.88 7.13
CA SER A 160 21.68 10.00 7.97
C SER A 160 22.88 9.26 7.39
N VAL A 161 23.38 9.75 6.25
CA VAL A 161 24.59 9.21 5.61
C VAL A 161 25.73 9.12 6.62
N GLY A 162 26.16 7.89 6.92
CA GLY A 162 27.26 7.59 7.83
C GLY A 162 26.87 7.29 9.29
N THR A 163 25.66 7.59 9.75
CA THR A 163 25.27 7.35 11.16
C THR A 163 24.06 6.42 11.31
N CYS A 164 23.26 6.19 10.25
CA CYS A 164 22.06 5.35 10.28
C CYS A 164 21.15 5.67 11.48
N ARG A 165 20.94 6.96 11.73
CA ARG A 165 20.18 7.44 12.89
C ARG A 165 18.71 7.09 12.75
N GLN A 166 18.09 6.68 13.85
CA GLN A 166 16.65 6.42 13.98
C GLN A 166 16.07 7.35 15.04
N ASP A 167 14.80 7.73 14.85
CA ASP A 167 14.06 8.48 15.86
C ASP A 167 13.21 7.52 16.71
N TRP A 168 12.98 7.91 17.97
CA TRP A 168 12.30 7.09 18.98
C TRP A 168 10.82 6.82 18.68
N TYR A 169 10.21 7.63 17.83
CA TYR A 169 8.77 7.59 17.55
C TYR A 169 8.43 6.99 16.20
N GLU A 170 9.40 6.38 15.56
CA GLU A 170 9.26 5.70 14.28
C GLU A 170 9.01 4.22 14.51
N VAL A 171 7.97 3.69 13.87
CA VAL A 171 7.59 2.29 14.02
C VAL A 171 7.34 1.67 12.65
N VAL A 172 7.44 0.35 12.59
CA VAL A 172 7.01 -0.44 11.44
C VAL A 172 5.68 -1.09 11.76
N ILE A 173 4.64 -0.76 11.00
CA ILE A 173 3.35 -1.44 11.01
C ILE A 173 3.00 -1.74 9.55
N PRO A 174 2.80 -3.03 9.20
CA PRO A 174 2.60 -3.43 7.83
C PRO A 174 1.35 -2.79 7.20
N ASN A 175 1.30 -2.75 5.88
CA ASN A 175 0.10 -2.37 5.15
C ASN A 175 -1.03 -3.37 5.43
N TYR A 176 -2.26 -2.95 5.18
CA TYR A 176 -3.47 -3.67 5.58
C TYR A 176 -4.45 -3.84 4.42
N PHE A 177 -5.21 -4.93 4.50
CA PHE A 177 -6.10 -5.36 3.42
C PHE A 177 -7.47 -5.77 3.98
N ASP A 178 -8.51 -5.45 3.23
CA ASP A 178 -9.84 -5.97 3.50
C ASP A 178 -9.94 -7.38 2.92
N LYS A 179 -10.05 -8.39 3.79
CA LYS A 179 -10.16 -9.79 3.37
C LYS A 179 -11.37 -10.07 2.47
N GLU A 180 -12.38 -9.20 2.52
CA GLU A 180 -13.62 -9.29 1.74
C GLU A 180 -13.41 -8.92 0.27
N ASP A 181 -12.33 -8.20 -0.05
CA ASP A 181 -11.98 -7.84 -1.41
C ASP A 181 -11.40 -9.00 -2.23
N PHE A 182 -11.14 -10.19 -1.60
CA PHE A 182 -10.42 -11.30 -2.21
C PHE A 182 -11.22 -12.60 -2.17
N GLU A 183 -11.19 -13.33 -3.28
CA GLU A 183 -11.80 -14.65 -3.40
C GLU A 183 -10.73 -15.74 -3.22
N TYR A 184 -10.86 -16.56 -2.18
CA TYR A 184 -9.99 -17.71 -1.96
C TYR A 184 -10.38 -18.89 -2.84
N LYS A 185 -9.40 -19.49 -3.52
CA LYS A 185 -9.56 -20.76 -4.26
C LYS A 185 -8.41 -21.70 -3.96
N GLU A 186 -8.74 -22.95 -3.71
CA GLU A 186 -7.76 -24.05 -3.59
C GLU A 186 -7.33 -24.53 -4.98
N THR A 187 -8.31 -24.72 -5.88
CA THR A 187 -8.04 -25.13 -7.25
C THR A 187 -7.68 -23.93 -8.10
N LYS A 188 -6.54 -24.00 -8.76
CA LYS A 188 -6.00 -22.96 -9.62
C LYS A 188 -6.25 -23.27 -11.09
N GLY A 189 -6.27 -22.22 -11.92
CA GLY A 189 -6.31 -22.34 -13.37
C GLY A 189 -4.95 -22.72 -13.97
N ASP A 190 -4.78 -22.48 -15.27
CA ASP A 190 -3.62 -22.92 -16.03
C ASP A 190 -2.74 -21.75 -16.51
N TYR A 191 -2.40 -20.84 -15.60
CA TYR A 191 -1.55 -19.70 -15.93
C TYR A 191 -0.82 -19.12 -14.74
N TYR A 192 0.30 -18.45 -15.02
CA TYR A 192 1.00 -17.55 -14.11
C TYR A 192 0.54 -16.12 -14.35
N LEU A 193 0.60 -15.28 -13.31
CA LEU A 193 0.11 -13.90 -13.36
C LEU A 193 1.25 -12.91 -13.11
N TYR A 194 1.35 -11.87 -13.94
CA TYR A 194 2.02 -10.63 -13.61
C TYR A 194 0.97 -9.53 -13.51
N LEU A 195 0.83 -8.93 -12.33
CA LEU A 195 -0.18 -7.92 -12.05
C LEU A 195 0.46 -6.63 -11.53
N GLY A 196 0.47 -5.60 -12.35
CA GLY A 196 1.08 -4.31 -12.02
C GLY A 196 1.45 -3.51 -13.25
N ARG A 197 2.03 -2.32 -13.05
CA ARG A 197 2.54 -1.53 -14.17
C ARG A 197 3.66 -2.28 -14.90
N VAL A 198 3.61 -2.24 -16.21
CA VAL A 198 4.62 -2.86 -17.09
C VAL A 198 5.72 -1.84 -17.33
N TYR A 199 6.80 -1.94 -16.57
CA TYR A 199 8.03 -1.16 -16.72
C TYR A 199 9.20 -1.84 -16.00
N GLY A 200 10.45 -1.46 -16.34
CA GLY A 200 11.67 -2.14 -15.87
C GLY A 200 11.78 -2.25 -14.35
N GLY A 201 11.45 -1.20 -13.60
CA GLY A 201 11.50 -1.24 -12.14
C GLY A 201 10.63 -2.34 -11.51
N LYS A 202 9.52 -2.73 -12.15
CA LYS A 202 8.69 -3.87 -11.73
C LYS A 202 9.17 -5.22 -12.28
N GLY A 203 10.28 -5.24 -13.05
CA GLY A 203 10.91 -6.47 -13.54
C GLY A 203 10.06 -7.27 -14.52
N CYS A 204 9.22 -6.60 -15.31
CA CYS A 204 8.35 -7.29 -16.27
C CYS A 204 9.12 -8.20 -17.23
N GLU A 205 10.31 -7.78 -17.70
CA GLU A 205 11.16 -8.57 -18.57
C GLU A 205 11.63 -9.87 -17.89
N ILE A 206 11.90 -9.84 -16.59
CA ILE A 206 12.26 -11.04 -15.82
C ILE A 206 11.09 -12.02 -15.82
N ALA A 207 9.85 -11.53 -15.58
CA ALA A 207 8.67 -12.38 -15.63
C ALA A 207 8.44 -12.98 -17.03
N PHE A 208 8.61 -12.17 -18.09
CA PHE A 208 8.46 -12.63 -19.47
C PHE A 208 9.48 -13.72 -19.81
N GLN A 209 10.76 -13.49 -19.46
CA GLN A 209 11.83 -14.43 -19.73
C GLN A 209 11.67 -15.72 -18.90
N ALA A 210 11.33 -15.63 -17.62
CA ALA A 210 11.11 -16.78 -16.76
C ALA A 210 9.99 -17.68 -17.31
N ALA A 211 8.84 -17.08 -17.67
CA ALA A 211 7.72 -17.81 -18.26
C ALA A 211 8.09 -18.50 -19.58
N LYS A 212 8.86 -17.82 -20.43
CA LYS A 212 9.36 -18.40 -21.69
C LYS A 212 10.27 -19.59 -21.45
N LEU A 213 11.25 -19.48 -20.55
CA LEU A 213 12.21 -20.53 -20.24
C LEU A 213 11.54 -21.74 -19.58
N ALA A 214 10.58 -21.52 -18.69
CA ALA A 214 9.80 -22.57 -18.06
C ALA A 214 8.67 -23.12 -18.96
N ASN A 215 8.45 -22.54 -20.15
CA ASN A 215 7.39 -22.90 -21.08
C ASN A 215 6.00 -22.93 -20.44
N VAL A 216 5.65 -21.88 -19.70
CA VAL A 216 4.36 -21.72 -19.02
C VAL A 216 3.58 -20.53 -19.56
N LYS A 217 2.25 -20.59 -19.48
CA LYS A 217 1.37 -19.50 -19.85
C LYS A 217 1.50 -18.36 -18.84
N LEU A 218 1.79 -17.14 -19.31
CA LEU A 218 1.81 -15.90 -18.51
C LEU A 218 0.73 -14.94 -18.98
N ILE A 219 -0.13 -14.54 -18.03
CA ILE A 219 -1.08 -13.44 -18.21
C ILE A 219 -0.49 -12.19 -17.55
N VAL A 220 -0.53 -11.09 -18.28
CA VAL A 220 -0.06 -9.77 -17.81
C VAL A 220 -1.23 -8.80 -17.77
N ALA A 221 -1.42 -8.15 -16.62
CA ALA A 221 -2.46 -7.14 -16.43
C ALA A 221 -1.89 -5.88 -15.78
N GLY A 222 -2.22 -4.72 -16.34
CA GLY A 222 -1.82 -3.42 -15.81
C GLY A 222 -1.54 -2.39 -16.90
N GLN A 223 -1.19 -1.19 -16.47
CA GLN A 223 -0.83 -0.10 -17.39
C GLN A 223 0.55 -0.34 -17.96
N ILE A 224 0.73 -0.04 -19.25
CA ILE A 224 2.04 -0.13 -19.93
C ILE A 224 2.67 1.26 -19.96
N GLU A 225 3.90 1.37 -19.48
CA GLU A 225 4.69 2.59 -19.61
C GLU A 225 5.21 2.72 -21.04
N ASN A 226 5.30 3.96 -21.54
CA ASN A 226 5.75 4.24 -22.90
C ASN A 226 7.12 3.59 -23.19
N GLY A 227 7.22 2.91 -24.34
CA GLY A 227 8.43 2.23 -24.77
C GLY A 227 8.53 0.74 -24.36
N TYR A 228 7.58 0.22 -23.60
CA TYR A 228 7.51 -1.21 -23.29
C TYR A 228 6.62 -1.96 -24.26
N ASN A 229 7.11 -3.12 -24.73
CA ASN A 229 6.39 -4.03 -25.61
C ASN A 229 6.11 -5.34 -24.87
N ILE A 230 4.94 -5.90 -25.10
CA ILE A 230 4.59 -7.24 -24.62
C ILE A 230 5.03 -8.26 -25.66
N PRO A 231 5.86 -9.27 -25.31
CA PRO A 231 6.28 -10.33 -26.25
C PRO A 231 5.11 -11.22 -26.66
N ASP A 232 5.18 -11.81 -27.87
CA ASP A 232 4.12 -12.64 -28.45
C ASP A 232 3.75 -13.88 -27.62
N HIS A 233 4.66 -14.38 -26.78
CA HIS A 233 4.42 -15.54 -25.92
C HIS A 233 3.68 -15.18 -24.61
N VAL A 234 3.31 -13.92 -24.41
CA VAL A 234 2.65 -13.40 -23.21
C VAL A 234 1.25 -12.89 -23.54
N GLU A 235 0.25 -13.30 -22.80
CA GLU A 235 -1.11 -12.80 -22.93
C GLU A 235 -1.31 -11.50 -22.15
N TYR A 236 -1.46 -10.37 -22.85
CA TYR A 236 -1.77 -9.10 -22.22
C TYR A 236 -3.27 -8.83 -22.22
N VAL A 237 -3.85 -8.59 -21.04
CA VAL A 237 -5.29 -8.42 -20.86
C VAL A 237 -5.70 -6.99 -20.49
N GLY A 238 -4.79 -6.04 -20.56
CA GLY A 238 -5.04 -4.62 -20.29
C GLY A 238 -5.13 -4.29 -18.79
N TYR A 239 -5.68 -3.11 -18.49
CA TYR A 239 -5.94 -2.70 -17.12
C TYR A 239 -6.93 -3.66 -16.45
N ALA A 240 -6.66 -3.97 -15.19
CA ALA A 240 -7.54 -4.79 -14.36
C ALA A 240 -8.13 -3.95 -13.23
N ASP A 241 -9.45 -3.76 -13.25
CA ASP A 241 -10.23 -3.23 -12.15
C ASP A 241 -10.31 -4.23 -10.97
N SER A 242 -11.00 -3.87 -9.90
CA SER A 242 -11.06 -4.68 -8.69
C SER A 242 -11.60 -6.10 -8.93
N GLU A 243 -12.65 -6.24 -9.76
CA GLU A 243 -13.24 -7.56 -10.04
C GLU A 243 -12.35 -8.41 -10.95
N LYS A 244 -11.78 -7.82 -11.99
CA LYS A 244 -10.83 -8.51 -12.88
C LYS A 244 -9.55 -8.92 -12.12
N ARG A 245 -9.04 -8.05 -11.22
CA ARG A 245 -7.91 -8.39 -10.32
C ARG A 245 -8.24 -9.60 -9.46
N LYS A 246 -9.38 -9.59 -8.78
CA LYS A 246 -9.86 -10.69 -7.95
C LYS A 246 -9.90 -12.01 -8.73
N GLN A 247 -10.51 -12.01 -9.92
CA GLN A 247 -10.59 -13.19 -10.78
C GLN A 247 -9.21 -13.67 -11.23
N LEU A 248 -8.34 -12.76 -11.69
CA LEU A 248 -7.00 -13.12 -12.14
C LEU A 248 -6.15 -13.71 -11.02
N MET A 249 -6.17 -13.09 -9.82
CA MET A 249 -5.40 -13.56 -8.68
C MET A 249 -5.91 -14.90 -8.15
N SER A 250 -7.23 -15.07 -8.02
CA SER A 250 -7.81 -16.30 -7.44
C SER A 250 -7.59 -17.53 -8.31
N ASN A 251 -7.46 -17.38 -9.63
CA ASN A 251 -7.29 -18.49 -10.55
C ASN A 251 -5.82 -18.71 -10.99
N ALA A 252 -4.88 -17.83 -10.70
CA ALA A 252 -3.47 -18.03 -11.07
C ALA A 252 -2.82 -19.17 -10.30
N LYS A 253 -1.97 -19.97 -10.94
CA LYS A 253 -1.11 -20.97 -10.26
C LYS A 253 -0.15 -20.29 -9.29
N ALA A 254 0.50 -19.22 -9.74
CA ALA A 254 1.31 -18.32 -8.92
C ALA A 254 1.39 -16.94 -9.58
N SER A 255 1.82 -15.94 -8.80
CA SER A 255 2.08 -14.60 -9.33
C SER A 255 3.59 -14.30 -9.35
N LEU A 256 4.11 -13.82 -10.49
CA LEU A 256 5.49 -13.38 -10.65
C LEU A 256 5.59 -11.89 -10.29
N ILE A 257 6.38 -11.56 -9.27
CA ILE A 257 6.56 -10.19 -8.77
C ILE A 257 8.06 -9.87 -8.65
N PRO A 258 8.79 -9.78 -9.76
CA PRO A 258 10.24 -9.66 -9.77
C PRO A 258 10.72 -8.20 -9.67
N SER A 259 10.19 -7.42 -8.73
CA SER A 259 10.56 -6.00 -8.56
C SER A 259 12.06 -5.81 -8.41
N GLN A 260 12.64 -4.87 -9.18
CA GLN A 260 14.09 -4.59 -9.18
C GLN A 260 14.50 -3.51 -8.18
N TYR A 261 13.55 -2.73 -7.67
CA TYR A 261 13.79 -1.75 -6.60
C TYR A 261 13.46 -2.35 -5.23
N VAL A 262 13.87 -1.64 -4.17
CA VAL A 262 13.47 -1.98 -2.80
C VAL A 262 11.96 -1.78 -2.66
N GLU A 263 11.20 -2.87 -2.81
CA GLU A 263 9.74 -2.81 -2.68
C GLU A 263 9.38 -2.41 -1.24
N PRO A 264 8.60 -1.32 -1.05
CA PRO A 264 8.26 -0.86 0.30
C PRO A 264 7.40 -1.83 1.09
N PHE A 265 6.43 -2.46 0.43
CA PHE A 265 5.57 -3.46 1.06
C PHE A 265 5.21 -4.64 0.14
N GLY A 266 5.00 -4.38 -1.13
CA GLY A 266 4.59 -5.42 -2.07
C GLY A 266 3.11 -5.80 -1.94
N GLY A 267 2.21 -4.83 -1.96
CA GLY A 267 0.77 -5.05 -1.75
C GLY A 267 0.18 -6.15 -2.61
N VAL A 268 0.55 -6.21 -3.90
CA VAL A 268 0.10 -7.26 -4.84
C VAL A 268 0.47 -8.67 -4.35
N GLN A 269 1.60 -8.84 -3.65
CA GLN A 269 1.97 -10.11 -3.05
C GLN A 269 0.90 -10.56 -2.03
N ILE A 270 0.58 -9.72 -1.06
CA ILE A 270 -0.40 -10.07 -0.01
C ILE A 270 -1.80 -10.25 -0.59
N GLU A 271 -2.18 -9.48 -1.59
CA GLU A 271 -3.45 -9.64 -2.33
C GLU A 271 -3.56 -11.05 -2.94
N ASN A 272 -2.49 -11.54 -3.60
CA ASN A 272 -2.42 -12.90 -4.12
C ASN A 272 -2.51 -13.95 -3.00
N LEU A 273 -1.80 -13.75 -1.89
CA LEU A 273 -1.86 -14.68 -0.76
C LEU A 273 -3.25 -14.76 -0.13
N PHE A 274 -4.02 -13.67 -0.09
CA PHE A 274 -5.44 -13.73 0.32
C PHE A 274 -6.27 -14.61 -0.61
N CYS A 275 -5.94 -14.65 -1.89
CA CYS A 275 -6.59 -15.53 -2.86
C CYS A 275 -6.12 -17.00 -2.78
N GLY A 276 -5.16 -17.31 -1.91
CA GLY A 276 -4.51 -18.63 -1.84
C GLY A 276 -3.50 -18.85 -2.97
N THR A 277 -3.03 -17.79 -3.62
CA THR A 277 -2.10 -17.84 -4.75
C THR A 277 -0.70 -17.55 -4.28
N PRO A 278 0.24 -18.51 -4.39
CA PRO A 278 1.64 -18.31 -4.02
C PRO A 278 2.31 -17.26 -4.90
N THR A 279 3.41 -16.67 -4.41
CA THR A 279 4.12 -15.62 -5.11
C THR A 279 5.59 -15.95 -5.33
N ILE A 280 6.09 -15.67 -6.51
CA ILE A 280 7.51 -15.81 -6.86
C ILE A 280 8.06 -14.38 -6.97
N THR A 281 8.93 -14.00 -6.03
CA THR A 281 9.39 -12.63 -5.86
C THR A 281 10.92 -12.56 -5.94
N THR A 282 11.47 -11.36 -6.06
CA THR A 282 12.88 -11.13 -5.73
C THR A 282 13.12 -11.30 -4.22
N ASP A 283 14.38 -11.55 -3.83
CA ASP A 283 14.80 -11.77 -2.43
C ASP A 283 15.37 -10.50 -1.79
N TRP A 284 14.67 -9.38 -1.93
CA TRP A 284 15.01 -8.11 -1.30
C TRP A 284 13.79 -7.22 -1.07
N GLY A 285 14.00 -6.08 -0.42
CA GLY A 285 12.90 -5.22 -0.01
C GLY A 285 11.99 -5.93 0.99
N SER A 286 10.75 -5.54 1.04
CA SER A 286 9.74 -6.13 1.91
C SER A 286 9.43 -7.60 1.60
N PHE A 287 9.81 -8.10 0.43
CA PHE A 287 9.60 -9.53 0.12
C PHE A 287 10.43 -10.46 1.02
N ALA A 288 11.60 -9.98 1.51
CA ALA A 288 12.37 -10.72 2.50
C ALA A 288 11.62 -10.89 3.84
N GLU A 289 10.68 -9.99 4.12
CA GLU A 289 9.84 -10.00 5.33
C GLU A 289 8.50 -10.72 5.10
N ASN A 290 7.87 -10.48 3.94
CA ASN A 290 6.47 -10.82 3.68
C ASN A 290 6.29 -12.14 2.92
N ASN A 291 7.30 -12.62 2.16
CA ASN A 291 7.23 -13.88 1.42
C ASN A 291 7.97 -14.98 2.16
N LEU A 292 7.24 -15.88 2.80
CA LEU A 292 7.83 -17.02 3.50
C LEU A 292 8.29 -18.06 2.46
N HIS A 293 9.61 -18.11 2.22
CA HIS A 293 10.21 -18.98 1.21
C HIS A 293 9.90 -20.47 1.47
N GLY A 294 9.36 -21.15 0.45
CA GLY A 294 8.92 -22.54 0.55
C GLY A 294 7.58 -22.77 1.27
N ILE A 295 6.93 -21.70 1.76
CA ILE A 295 5.66 -21.79 2.51
C ILE A 295 4.54 -21.00 1.82
N THR A 296 4.80 -19.73 1.46
CA THR A 296 3.83 -18.86 0.76
C THR A 296 4.24 -18.54 -0.65
N GLY A 297 5.43 -18.95 -1.05
CA GLY A 297 6.01 -18.73 -2.36
C GLY A 297 7.51 -18.91 -2.34
N TYR A 298 8.18 -18.36 -3.34
CA TYR A 298 9.63 -18.45 -3.51
C TYR A 298 10.26 -17.08 -3.66
N ARG A 299 11.42 -16.88 -3.04
CA ARG A 299 12.25 -15.70 -3.19
C ARG A 299 13.45 -16.05 -4.04
N CYS A 300 13.70 -15.27 -5.10
CA CYS A 300 14.63 -15.56 -6.17
C CYS A 300 15.66 -14.43 -6.33
N ARG A 301 16.89 -14.76 -6.73
CA ARG A 301 17.97 -13.81 -7.03
C ARG A 301 18.49 -13.90 -8.44
N THR A 302 18.28 -15.06 -9.07
CA THR A 302 18.74 -15.35 -10.43
C THR A 302 17.58 -15.81 -11.30
N MET A 303 17.76 -15.78 -12.62
CA MET A 303 16.79 -16.34 -13.56
C MET A 303 16.60 -17.85 -13.34
N GLY A 304 17.67 -18.57 -12.97
CA GLY A 304 17.59 -19.98 -12.61
C GLY A 304 16.64 -20.23 -11.44
N ASP A 305 16.71 -19.40 -10.38
CA ASP A 305 15.81 -19.52 -9.22
C ASP A 305 14.34 -19.29 -9.63
N PHE A 306 14.06 -18.34 -10.54
CA PHE A 306 12.70 -18.12 -11.03
C PHE A 306 12.17 -19.34 -11.80
N VAL A 307 12.98 -19.96 -12.65
CA VAL A 307 12.61 -21.18 -13.40
C VAL A 307 12.39 -22.36 -12.44
N GLU A 308 13.29 -22.56 -11.48
CA GLU A 308 13.15 -23.60 -10.44
C GLU A 308 11.90 -23.38 -9.58
N ALA A 309 11.62 -22.12 -9.19
CA ALA A 309 10.41 -21.79 -8.44
C ALA A 309 9.13 -22.11 -9.22
N ILE A 310 9.11 -21.85 -10.53
CA ILE A 310 8.00 -22.23 -11.41
C ILE A 310 7.84 -23.76 -11.42
N ASP A 311 8.94 -24.51 -11.58
CA ASP A 311 8.92 -25.98 -11.55
C ASP A 311 8.38 -26.51 -10.20
N CYS A 312 8.83 -25.96 -9.08
CA CYS A 312 8.29 -26.28 -7.77
C CYS A 312 6.77 -26.04 -7.67
N ILE A 313 6.27 -24.92 -8.22
CA ILE A 313 4.81 -24.66 -8.24
C ILE A 313 4.06 -25.68 -9.08
N GLU A 314 4.60 -26.10 -10.25
CA GLU A 314 3.99 -27.16 -11.07
C GLU A 314 3.89 -28.50 -10.30
N HIS A 315 4.78 -28.76 -9.35
CA HIS A 315 4.74 -29.93 -8.47
C HIS A 315 3.94 -29.72 -7.17
N ASN A 316 3.12 -28.61 -7.09
CA ASN A 316 2.24 -28.30 -5.96
C ASN A 316 2.93 -28.27 -4.59
N THR A 317 4.14 -27.71 -4.52
CA THR A 317 4.92 -27.65 -3.27
C THR A 317 4.36 -26.64 -2.26
N ILE A 318 3.61 -25.63 -2.72
CA ILE A 318 2.97 -24.62 -1.87
C ILE A 318 1.47 -24.89 -1.73
N LYS A 319 0.99 -24.98 -0.50
CA LYS A 319 -0.44 -25.14 -0.21
C LYS A 319 -1.15 -23.77 -0.21
N PRO A 320 -2.25 -23.60 -0.96
CA PRO A 320 -3.02 -22.34 -0.98
C PRO A 320 -3.47 -21.88 0.42
N GLU A 321 -3.77 -22.84 1.32
CA GLU A 321 -4.14 -22.56 2.70
C GLU A 321 -3.03 -21.84 3.48
N ASN A 322 -1.77 -22.19 3.27
CA ASN A 322 -0.63 -21.52 3.92
C ASN A 322 -0.56 -20.06 3.50
N CYS A 323 -0.77 -19.78 2.22
CA CYS A 323 -0.83 -18.43 1.69
C CYS A 323 -1.92 -17.60 2.39
N ARG A 324 -3.15 -18.13 2.42
CA ARG A 324 -4.27 -17.47 3.06
C ARG A 324 -4.08 -17.26 4.56
N THR A 325 -3.51 -18.26 5.24
CA THR A 325 -3.25 -18.18 6.68
C THR A 325 -2.25 -17.08 7.00
N TRP A 326 -1.17 -16.98 6.23
CA TRP A 326 -0.19 -15.91 6.40
C TRP A 326 -0.79 -14.53 6.09
N ALA A 327 -1.56 -14.41 4.99
CA ALA A 327 -2.19 -13.16 4.59
C ALA A 327 -3.11 -12.55 5.66
N LYS A 328 -3.77 -13.37 6.50
CA LYS A 328 -4.65 -12.90 7.58
C LYS A 328 -3.94 -12.00 8.60
N ASN A 329 -2.61 -12.10 8.75
CA ASN A 329 -1.84 -11.20 9.60
C ASN A 329 -1.88 -9.74 9.10
N PHE A 330 -2.15 -9.54 7.82
CA PHE A 330 -2.26 -8.24 7.16
C PHE A 330 -3.70 -7.77 6.97
N SER A 331 -4.68 -8.44 7.62
CA SER A 331 -6.08 -8.02 7.57
C SER A 331 -6.33 -6.73 8.35
N LEU A 332 -7.42 -6.03 8.02
CA LEU A 332 -7.88 -4.87 8.80
C LEU A 332 -8.01 -5.19 10.29
N ASP A 333 -8.50 -6.38 10.62
CA ASP A 333 -8.70 -6.81 12.01
C ASP A 333 -7.38 -7.00 12.77
N SER A 334 -6.35 -7.50 12.10
CA SER A 334 -5.03 -7.75 12.71
C SER A 334 -4.22 -6.46 12.83
N VAL A 335 -4.09 -5.73 11.73
CA VAL A 335 -3.25 -4.52 11.66
C VAL A 335 -3.89 -3.34 12.38
N GLY A 336 -5.22 -3.25 12.37
CA GLY A 336 -5.94 -2.17 13.06
C GLY A 336 -5.59 -2.06 14.55
N LYS A 337 -5.42 -3.20 15.23
CA LYS A 337 -5.01 -3.24 16.64
C LYS A 337 -3.60 -2.66 16.87
N LEU A 338 -2.70 -2.82 15.91
CA LEU A 338 -1.35 -2.26 15.96
C LEU A 338 -1.40 -0.74 15.79
N TYR A 339 -2.17 -0.26 14.82
CA TYR A 339 -2.40 1.17 14.61
C TYR A 339 -3.06 1.80 15.83
N GLU A 340 -4.13 1.20 16.36
CA GLU A 340 -4.83 1.70 17.54
C GLU A 340 -3.89 1.82 18.74
N LYS A 341 -3.07 0.78 18.98
CA LYS A 341 -2.09 0.80 20.05
C LYS A 341 -1.08 1.93 19.85
N TYR A 342 -0.52 2.06 18.67
CA TYR A 342 0.44 3.13 18.38
C TYR A 342 -0.15 4.52 18.61
N PHE A 343 -1.37 4.77 18.14
CA PHE A 343 -2.03 6.07 18.38
C PHE A 343 -2.28 6.35 19.87
N LYS A 344 -2.61 5.32 20.65
CA LYS A 344 -2.71 5.45 22.11
C LYS A 344 -1.36 5.78 22.73
N ASP A 345 -0.28 5.10 22.32
CA ASP A 345 1.08 5.37 22.80
C ASP A 345 1.51 6.80 22.46
N VAL A 346 1.24 7.25 21.21
CA VAL A 346 1.53 8.63 20.78
C VAL A 346 0.75 9.64 21.64
N LEU A 347 -0.53 9.41 21.89
CA LEU A 347 -1.35 10.28 22.73
C LEU A 347 -0.83 10.35 24.16
N ASP A 348 -0.42 9.22 24.73
CA ASP A 348 0.14 9.16 26.09
C ASP A 348 1.46 9.94 26.19
N VAL A 349 2.33 9.83 25.19
CA VAL A 349 3.56 10.63 25.13
C VAL A 349 3.26 12.11 24.95
N TYR A 350 2.34 12.44 24.05
CA TYR A 350 1.96 13.83 23.73
C TYR A 350 1.34 14.54 24.95
N THR A 351 0.53 13.83 25.74
CA THR A 351 -0.10 14.35 26.97
C THR A 351 0.80 14.30 28.21
N GLY A 352 2.07 13.93 28.07
CA GLY A 352 3.08 14.03 29.12
C GLY A 352 3.27 12.79 29.97
N LYS A 353 2.69 11.64 29.64
CA LYS A 353 2.95 10.35 30.33
C LYS A 353 4.36 9.80 30.03
N GLY A 354 5.00 10.30 28.97
CA GLY A 354 6.36 10.00 28.58
C GLY A 354 6.51 8.69 27.80
N TRP A 355 7.59 8.63 27.03
CA TRP A 355 7.91 7.51 26.14
C TRP A 355 8.15 6.18 26.87
N TYR A 356 8.55 6.24 28.13
CA TYR A 356 8.91 5.06 28.92
C TYR A 356 7.73 4.38 29.62
N SER A 357 6.50 4.92 29.49
CA SER A 357 5.31 4.21 29.93
C SER A 357 4.99 3.11 28.94
N ASP A 358 5.02 1.87 29.37
CA ASP A 358 4.57 0.62 28.71
C ASP A 358 4.29 0.63 27.19
N CYS A 359 5.19 1.21 26.38
CA CYS A 359 5.08 1.15 24.94
C CYS A 359 5.51 -0.23 24.42
N ASN A 360 4.53 -1.08 24.13
CA ASN A 360 4.74 -2.43 23.60
C ASN A 360 4.38 -2.56 22.10
N SER A 361 4.39 -1.48 21.33
CA SER A 361 4.14 -1.55 19.88
C SER A 361 5.09 -2.53 19.17
N ILE A 362 6.37 -2.55 19.56
CA ILE A 362 7.37 -3.51 19.07
C ILE A 362 7.00 -4.96 19.44
N THR A 363 6.43 -5.19 20.62
CA THR A 363 6.01 -6.54 21.05
C THR A 363 4.82 -7.06 20.22
N ALA A 364 3.93 -6.17 19.79
CA ALA A 364 2.84 -6.52 18.89
C ALA A 364 3.36 -6.92 17.49
N LEU A 365 4.39 -6.23 16.98
CA LEU A 365 5.03 -6.55 15.70
C LEU A 365 5.73 -7.91 15.71
N LYS A 366 6.32 -8.33 16.82
CA LYS A 366 6.93 -9.67 16.97
C LYS A 366 5.96 -10.83 16.74
N LYS A 367 4.64 -10.59 16.77
CA LYS A 367 3.63 -11.60 16.44
C LYS A 367 3.38 -11.73 14.95
N ILE A 368 3.69 -10.70 14.18
CA ILE A 368 3.54 -10.69 12.71
C ILE A 368 4.79 -11.23 12.04
N TYR A 369 5.96 -10.85 12.57
CA TYR A 369 7.27 -11.29 12.07
C TYR A 369 7.94 -12.17 13.13
N PRO A 370 7.77 -13.51 13.04
CA PRO A 370 8.36 -14.46 13.99
C PRO A 370 9.89 -14.48 13.96
#